data_600afac940e661590aa930749af1ce65
#
_entry.id   600afac940e661590aa930749af1ce65
#
_cell.length_a   1.000
_cell.length_b   1.000
_cell.length_c   1.000
_cell.angle_alpha   90.00
_cell.angle_beta   90.00
_cell.angle_gamma   90.00
#
_symmetry.space_group_name_H-M   'P 1'
#
loop_
_entity.id
_entity.type
_entity.pdbx_description
1 polymer ?
#
loop_
_entity_poly.entity_id
_entity_poly.type
_entity_poly.pdbx_seq_one_letter_code
_entity_poly.pdbx_strand_id
1 'polypeptide(L)'
;MAAWTMALKALVKWGPVVFAAGRKALPYLKDNPAGQKFVQSLVEQTSSIPDRMSGEARARRKIGAVQRSLAEAATLGIDPEQYARWRADLDELSRTVVLAQAANRKQRRSLLRRCERRLDQLVAEILPALTPRHPEPPRALPPYSH
;
A
#
# COMPACT_ATOMS: atom_id res chain seq x y z
N MET A 1 5.06 21.27 1.40
CA MET A 1 4.29 20.83 0.22
C MET A 1 5.13 20.08 -0.79
N ALA A 2 6.42 20.40 -0.90
CA ALA A 2 7.37 19.65 -1.73
C ALA A 2 7.40 18.14 -1.38
N ALA A 3 7.23 17.79 -0.10
CA ALA A 3 7.26 16.42 0.36
C ALA A 3 6.15 15.55 -0.24
N TRP A 4 4.96 16.12 -0.45
CA TRP A 4 3.83 15.39 -1.03
C TRP A 4 3.97 15.18 -2.53
N THR A 5 4.55 16.14 -3.23
CA THR A 5 4.86 16.00 -4.65
C THR A 5 5.90 14.91 -4.86
N MET A 6 6.91 14.82 -3.98
CA MET A 6 7.90 13.74 -4.02
C MET A 6 7.27 12.39 -3.72
N ALA A 7 6.34 12.34 -2.77
CA ALA A 7 5.59 11.13 -2.44
C ALA A 7 4.80 10.64 -3.66
N LEU A 8 4.11 11.54 -4.35
CA LEU A 8 3.38 11.19 -5.58
C LEU A 8 4.31 10.65 -6.67
N LYS A 9 5.47 11.27 -6.86
CA LYS A 9 6.45 10.80 -7.83
C LYS A 9 6.96 9.41 -7.48
N ALA A 10 7.19 9.14 -6.21
CA ALA A 10 7.62 7.81 -5.77
C ALA A 10 6.52 6.76 -5.96
N LEU A 11 5.27 7.13 -5.76
CA LEU A 11 4.13 6.23 -5.98
C LEU A 11 3.95 5.87 -7.45
N VAL A 12 4.45 6.67 -8.38
CA VAL A 12 4.43 6.33 -9.82
C VAL A 12 5.19 5.02 -10.07
N LYS A 13 6.26 4.75 -9.30
CA LYS A 13 7.03 3.50 -9.41
C LYS A 13 6.21 2.27 -9.05
N TRP A 14 5.13 2.44 -8.28
CA TRP A 14 4.24 1.36 -7.88
C TRP A 14 3.19 1.00 -8.93
N GLY A 15 3.00 1.87 -9.93
CA GLY A 15 2.07 1.65 -11.01
C GLY A 15 0.81 2.51 -10.92
N PRO A 16 -0.05 2.44 -11.95
CA PRO A 16 -1.18 3.38 -12.07
C PRO A 16 -2.25 3.19 -10.98
N VAL A 17 -2.46 1.98 -10.49
CA VAL A 17 -3.47 1.70 -9.47
C VAL A 17 -3.09 2.37 -8.15
N VAL A 18 -1.84 2.19 -7.72
CA VAL A 18 -1.34 2.79 -6.48
C VAL A 18 -1.25 4.31 -6.62
N PHE A 19 -0.79 4.80 -7.76
CA PHE A 19 -0.71 6.22 -8.02
C PHE A 19 -2.08 6.89 -7.94
N ALA A 20 -3.10 6.29 -8.56
CA ALA A 20 -4.47 6.82 -8.54
C ALA A 20 -5.04 6.85 -7.12
N ALA A 21 -4.83 5.78 -6.36
CA ALA A 21 -5.27 5.71 -4.97
C ALA A 21 -4.55 6.74 -4.10
N GLY A 22 -3.25 6.89 -4.27
CA GLY A 22 -2.45 7.88 -3.55
C GLY A 22 -2.89 9.30 -3.86
N ARG A 23 -3.15 9.59 -5.11
CA ARG A 23 -3.62 10.91 -5.53
C ARG A 23 -4.94 11.29 -4.87
N LYS A 24 -5.84 10.34 -4.73
CA LYS A 24 -7.13 10.56 -4.05
C LYS A 24 -6.98 10.68 -2.54
N ALA A 25 -6.11 9.88 -1.96
CA ALA A 25 -5.97 9.78 -0.51
C ALA A 25 -5.08 10.88 0.09
N LEU A 26 -4.06 11.36 -0.63
CA LEU A 26 -3.07 12.30 -0.11
C LEU A 26 -3.63 13.55 0.55
N PRO A 27 -4.66 14.23 0.01
CA PRO A 27 -5.21 15.39 0.69
C PRO A 27 -5.76 15.09 2.08
N TYR A 28 -6.25 13.87 2.29
CA TYR A 28 -6.85 13.44 3.55
C TYR A 28 -5.82 12.85 4.52
N LEU A 29 -4.68 12.39 4.01
CA LEU A 29 -3.62 11.81 4.83
C LEU A 29 -2.90 12.83 5.70
N LYS A 30 -3.00 14.11 5.37
CA LYS A 30 -2.34 15.19 6.13
C LYS A 30 -2.76 15.24 7.59
N ASP A 31 -3.99 14.81 7.88
CA ASP A 31 -4.55 14.87 9.23
C ASP A 31 -4.46 13.53 9.96
N ASN A 32 -3.92 12.51 9.32
CA ASN A 32 -3.78 11.18 9.91
C ASN A 32 -2.31 10.79 10.08
N PRO A 33 -1.79 10.75 11.31
CA PRO A 33 -0.40 10.38 11.55
C PRO A 33 -0.03 8.99 11.01
N ALA A 34 -0.94 8.02 11.13
CA ALA A 34 -0.71 6.67 10.63
C ALA A 34 -0.58 6.66 9.10
N GLY A 35 -1.45 7.37 8.42
CA GLY A 35 -1.41 7.50 6.96
C GLY A 35 -0.14 8.19 6.48
N GLN A 36 0.25 9.28 7.12
CA GLN A 36 1.48 9.99 6.81
C GLN A 36 2.70 9.09 6.98
N LYS A 37 2.76 8.38 8.09
CA LYS A 37 3.88 7.48 8.40
C LYS A 37 3.97 6.35 7.39
N PHE A 38 2.84 5.77 7.01
CA PHE A 38 2.79 4.72 6.00
C PHE A 38 3.36 5.20 4.67
N VAL A 39 2.89 6.33 4.17
CA VAL A 39 3.35 6.88 2.88
C VAL A 39 4.83 7.25 2.93
N GLN A 40 5.26 7.92 3.99
CA GLN A 40 6.64 8.33 4.19
C GLN A 40 7.58 7.13 4.19
N SER A 41 7.26 6.11 5.00
CA SER A 41 8.04 4.90 5.08
C SER A 41 8.06 4.14 3.75
N LEU A 42 6.91 4.04 3.09
CA LEU A 42 6.80 3.37 1.80
C LEU A 42 7.67 4.05 0.73
N VAL A 43 7.65 5.37 0.69
CA VAL A 43 8.46 6.16 -0.24
C VAL A 43 9.95 5.94 0.02
N GLU A 44 10.37 6.04 1.26
CA GLU A 44 11.77 5.85 1.65
C GLU A 44 12.28 4.47 1.27
N GLN A 45 11.53 3.44 1.58
CA GLN A 45 11.93 2.07 1.30
C GLN A 45 11.88 1.73 -0.19
N THR A 46 10.91 2.28 -0.92
CA THR A 46 10.77 2.06 -2.36
C THR A 46 11.88 2.75 -3.14
N SER A 47 12.31 3.94 -2.70
CA SER A 47 13.36 4.69 -3.39
C SER A 47 14.71 3.97 -3.39
N SER A 48 14.91 3.04 -2.45
CA SER A 48 16.15 2.24 -2.38
C SER A 48 16.13 1.00 -3.26
N ILE A 49 15.01 0.72 -3.97
CA ILE A 49 14.89 -0.45 -4.83
C ILE A 49 15.50 -0.13 -6.21
N PRO A 50 16.57 -0.84 -6.63
CA PRO A 50 17.17 -0.60 -7.94
C PRO A 50 16.21 -0.99 -9.08
N ASP A 51 16.21 -0.23 -10.17
CA ASP A 51 15.35 -0.49 -11.33
C ASP A 51 15.71 -1.81 -12.04
N ARG A 52 16.95 -2.27 -11.88
CA ARG A 52 17.46 -3.49 -12.54
C ARG A 52 17.40 -4.74 -11.68
N MET A 53 16.57 -4.74 -10.67
CA MET A 53 16.41 -5.90 -9.81
C MET A 53 15.60 -7.00 -10.50
N SER A 54 15.92 -8.28 -10.23
CA SER A 54 15.11 -9.39 -10.75
C SER A 54 13.69 -9.31 -10.21
N GLY A 55 12.72 -9.85 -10.98
CA GLY A 55 11.32 -9.80 -10.60
C GLY A 55 11.05 -10.37 -9.21
N GLU A 56 11.71 -11.47 -8.87
CA GLU A 56 11.60 -12.10 -7.55
C GLU A 56 12.12 -11.20 -6.44
N ALA A 57 13.33 -10.68 -6.59
CA ALA A 57 13.95 -9.80 -5.59
C ALA A 57 13.15 -8.51 -5.43
N ARG A 58 12.65 -7.96 -6.53
CA ARG A 58 11.79 -6.77 -6.51
C ARG A 58 10.49 -7.02 -5.75
N ALA A 59 9.81 -8.13 -6.05
CA ALA A 59 8.57 -8.48 -5.37
C ALA A 59 8.80 -8.65 -3.86
N ARG A 60 9.86 -9.33 -3.49
CA ARG A 60 10.23 -9.54 -2.08
C ARG A 60 10.49 -8.22 -1.37
N ARG A 61 11.23 -7.30 -1.99
CA ARG A 61 11.52 -6.00 -1.42
C ARG A 61 10.28 -5.12 -1.30
N LYS A 62 9.42 -5.13 -2.30
CA LYS A 62 8.16 -4.39 -2.26
C LYS A 62 7.25 -4.90 -1.15
N ILE A 63 7.12 -6.20 -1.00
CA ILE A 63 6.33 -6.80 0.08
C ILE A 63 6.91 -6.38 1.43
N GLY A 64 8.22 -6.49 1.60
CA GLY A 64 8.90 -6.07 2.83
C GLY A 64 8.71 -4.60 3.14
N ALA A 65 8.74 -3.75 2.12
CA ALA A 65 8.50 -2.31 2.26
C ALA A 65 7.09 -2.03 2.79
N VAL A 66 6.09 -2.71 2.23
CA VAL A 66 4.69 -2.55 2.69
C VAL A 66 4.53 -3.08 4.11
N GLN A 67 5.12 -4.24 4.42
CA GLN A 67 5.07 -4.81 5.77
C GLN A 67 5.65 -3.86 6.82
N ARG A 68 6.82 -3.31 6.56
CA ARG A 68 7.47 -2.37 7.49
C ARG A 68 6.69 -1.07 7.63
N SER A 69 6.25 -0.53 6.51
CA SER A 69 5.49 0.72 6.50
C SER A 69 4.18 0.57 7.26
N LEU A 70 3.52 -0.57 7.10
CA LEU A 70 2.29 -0.89 7.80
C LEU A 70 2.53 -1.07 9.30
N ALA A 71 3.61 -1.75 9.68
CA ALA A 71 3.97 -1.95 11.08
C ALA A 71 4.27 -0.62 11.78
N GLU A 72 4.99 0.27 11.11
CA GLU A 72 5.26 1.61 11.65
C GLU A 72 3.97 2.43 11.80
N ALA A 73 3.10 2.38 10.81
CA ALA A 73 1.82 3.08 10.86
C ALA A 73 0.91 2.52 11.95
N ALA A 74 0.98 1.23 12.21
CA ALA A 74 0.15 0.57 13.23
C ALA A 74 0.42 1.11 14.64
N THR A 75 1.63 1.57 14.91
CA THR A 75 1.95 2.18 16.21
C THR A 75 1.24 3.52 16.42
N LEU A 76 0.76 4.12 15.34
CA LEU A 76 0.09 5.42 15.37
C LEU A 76 -1.43 5.32 15.26
N GLY A 77 -1.97 4.12 15.28
CA GLY A 77 -3.40 3.86 15.35
C GLY A 77 -4.03 3.34 14.06
N ILE A 78 -3.91 2.04 13.83
CA ILE A 78 -4.67 1.32 12.81
C ILE A 78 -5.60 0.38 13.53
N ASP A 79 -6.81 0.19 12.99
CA ASP A 79 -7.73 -0.81 13.51
C ASP A 79 -7.06 -2.19 13.54
N PRO A 80 -7.03 -2.87 14.71
CA PRO A 80 -6.32 -4.16 14.84
C PRO A 80 -6.82 -5.26 13.91
N GLU A 81 -8.11 -5.33 13.64
CA GLU A 81 -8.68 -6.32 12.74
C GLU A 81 -8.23 -6.08 11.29
N GLN A 82 -8.23 -4.84 10.89
CA GLN A 82 -7.81 -4.42 9.56
C GLN A 82 -6.31 -4.66 9.38
N TYR A 83 -5.52 -4.31 10.38
CA TYR A 83 -4.08 -4.57 10.39
C TYR A 83 -3.78 -6.07 10.25
N ALA A 84 -4.48 -6.90 11.01
CA ALA A 84 -4.31 -8.35 10.97
C ALA A 84 -4.65 -8.92 9.58
N ARG A 85 -5.68 -8.41 8.95
CA ARG A 85 -6.10 -8.81 7.60
C ARG A 85 -5.03 -8.48 6.56
N TRP A 86 -4.53 -7.26 6.59
CA TRP A 86 -3.48 -6.83 5.67
C TRP A 86 -2.19 -7.61 5.88
N ARG A 87 -1.85 -7.88 7.14
CA ARG A 87 -0.68 -8.71 7.46
C ARG A 87 -0.81 -10.11 6.89
N ALA A 88 -1.97 -10.70 7.05
CA ALA A 88 -2.24 -12.04 6.51
C ALA A 88 -2.10 -12.06 4.98
N ASP A 89 -2.63 -11.04 4.30
CA ASP A 89 -2.50 -10.91 2.85
C ASP A 89 -1.03 -10.77 2.42
N LEU A 90 -0.25 -9.98 3.14
CA LEU A 90 1.17 -9.80 2.86
C LEU A 90 1.96 -11.09 3.10
N ASP A 91 1.64 -11.83 4.15
CA ASP A 91 2.26 -13.13 4.42
C ASP A 91 1.96 -14.14 3.31
N GLU A 92 0.73 -14.13 2.79
CA GLU A 92 0.35 -14.97 1.66
C GLU A 92 1.13 -14.61 0.40
N LEU A 93 1.31 -13.31 0.14
CA LEU A 93 2.13 -12.86 -0.98
C LEU A 93 3.59 -13.30 -0.84
N SER A 94 4.14 -13.25 0.37
CA SER A 94 5.49 -13.73 0.65
C SER A 94 5.62 -15.21 0.34
N ARG A 95 4.63 -16.01 0.71
CA ARG A 95 4.59 -17.45 0.41
C ARG A 95 4.53 -17.69 -1.09
N THR A 96 3.77 -16.88 -1.81
CA THR A 96 3.68 -16.97 -3.28
C THR A 96 5.03 -16.72 -3.93
N VAL A 97 5.81 -15.77 -3.44
CA VAL A 97 7.16 -15.52 -3.94
C VAL A 97 8.07 -16.73 -3.70
N VAL A 98 7.98 -17.36 -2.53
CA VAL A 98 8.73 -18.59 -2.23
C VAL A 98 8.35 -19.72 -3.19
N LEU A 99 7.05 -19.89 -3.45
CA LEU A 99 6.57 -20.89 -4.41
C LEU A 99 7.08 -20.61 -5.82
N ALA A 100 7.18 -19.35 -6.20
CA ALA A 100 7.70 -18.95 -7.50
C ALA A 100 9.17 -19.39 -7.70
N GLN A 101 9.95 -19.47 -6.64
CA GLN A 101 11.34 -19.94 -6.70
C GLN A 101 11.45 -21.38 -7.18
N ALA A 102 10.50 -22.23 -6.79
CA ALA A 102 10.47 -23.64 -7.14
C ALA A 102 9.80 -23.92 -8.48
N ALA A 103 9.17 -22.91 -9.10
CA ALA A 103 8.44 -23.04 -10.34
C ALA A 103 9.36 -22.91 -11.56
N ASN A 104 8.90 -23.43 -12.72
CA ASN A 104 9.62 -23.20 -13.97
C ASN A 104 9.53 -21.71 -14.38
N ARG A 105 10.31 -21.31 -15.37
CA ARG A 105 10.44 -19.91 -15.78
C ARG A 105 9.10 -19.24 -16.13
N LYS A 106 8.26 -19.96 -16.87
CA LYS A 106 6.96 -19.45 -17.30
C LYS A 106 6.00 -19.27 -16.12
N GLN A 107 5.91 -20.29 -15.28
CA GLN A 107 5.09 -20.27 -14.06
C GLN A 107 5.57 -19.20 -13.08
N ARG A 108 6.89 -19.06 -12.94
CA ARG A 108 7.50 -18.04 -12.08
C ARG A 108 7.07 -16.64 -12.50
N ARG A 109 7.15 -16.33 -13.78
CA ARG A 109 6.72 -15.03 -14.29
C ARG A 109 5.24 -14.76 -14.01
N SER A 110 4.42 -15.77 -14.22
CA SER A 110 2.97 -15.65 -13.98
C SER A 110 2.67 -15.40 -12.50
N LEU A 111 3.31 -16.17 -11.62
CA LEU A 111 3.13 -16.03 -10.17
C LEU A 111 3.62 -14.66 -9.68
N LEU A 112 4.76 -14.21 -10.15
CA LEU A 112 5.30 -12.91 -9.75
C LEU A 112 4.43 -11.74 -10.23
N ARG A 113 3.88 -11.82 -11.45
CA ARG A 113 2.94 -10.81 -11.94
C ARG A 113 1.68 -10.74 -11.10
N ARG A 114 1.13 -11.89 -10.74
CA ARG A 114 -0.04 -11.95 -9.84
C ARG A 114 0.28 -11.35 -8.50
N CYS A 115 1.45 -11.67 -7.97
CA CYS A 115 1.91 -11.16 -6.69
C CYS A 115 2.02 -9.63 -6.73
N GLU A 116 2.65 -9.08 -7.76
CA GLU A 116 2.77 -7.62 -7.91
C GLU A 116 1.42 -6.93 -8.06
N ARG A 117 0.51 -7.48 -8.86
CA ARG A 117 -0.83 -6.93 -9.02
C ARG A 117 -1.59 -6.93 -7.70
N ARG A 118 -1.53 -8.04 -6.98
CA ARG A 118 -2.23 -8.15 -5.70
C ARG A 118 -1.62 -7.18 -4.68
N LEU A 119 -0.31 -7.03 -4.69
CA LEU A 119 0.38 -6.07 -3.82
C LEU A 119 -0.04 -4.62 -4.14
N ASP A 120 -0.08 -4.27 -5.41
CA ASP A 120 -0.52 -2.95 -5.84
C ASP A 120 -1.96 -2.67 -5.41
N GLN A 121 -2.85 -3.65 -5.58
CA GLN A 121 -4.24 -3.56 -5.12
C GLN A 121 -4.32 -3.40 -3.61
N LEU A 122 -3.50 -4.14 -2.88
CA LEU A 122 -3.48 -4.06 -1.42
C LEU A 122 -3.04 -2.66 -0.95
N VAL A 123 -1.98 -2.12 -1.52
CA VAL A 123 -1.54 -0.75 -1.21
C VAL A 123 -2.65 0.26 -1.55
N ALA A 124 -3.31 0.07 -2.68
CA ALA A 124 -4.43 0.92 -3.08
C ALA A 124 -5.62 0.84 -2.12
N GLU A 125 -5.82 -0.29 -1.47
CA GLU A 125 -6.84 -0.46 -0.42
C GLU A 125 -6.42 0.16 0.91
N ILE A 126 -5.13 0.04 1.25
CA ILE A 126 -4.59 0.56 2.50
C ILE A 126 -4.65 2.09 2.54
N LEU A 127 -4.26 2.74 1.45
CA LEU A 127 -4.18 4.20 1.42
C LEU A 127 -5.48 4.91 1.81
N PRO A 128 -6.63 4.60 1.20
CA PRO A 128 -7.88 5.24 1.61
C PRO A 128 -8.36 4.81 2.99
N ALA A 129 -8.02 3.58 3.41
CA ALA A 129 -8.42 3.09 4.72
C ALA A 129 -7.68 3.79 5.86
N LEU A 130 -6.49 4.33 5.58
CA LEU A 130 -5.72 5.12 6.55
C LEU A 130 -6.11 6.60 6.55
N THR A 131 -6.97 7.02 5.63
CA THR A 131 -7.53 8.37 5.73
C THR A 131 -8.50 8.37 6.91
N PRO A 132 -8.49 9.45 7.72
CA PRO A 132 -9.50 9.55 8.75
C PRO A 132 -10.85 9.46 8.05
N ARG A 133 -11.67 8.52 8.49
CA ARG A 133 -13.08 8.64 8.20
C ARG A 133 -13.47 9.99 8.76
N HIS A 134 -13.54 10.96 7.88
CA HIS A 134 -14.42 12.04 8.20
C HIS A 134 -15.71 11.37 8.64
N PRO A 135 -16.19 11.63 9.87
CA PRO A 135 -17.58 11.37 10.09
C PRO A 135 -18.22 12.10 8.92
N GLU A 136 -18.64 11.34 7.95
CA GLU A 136 -19.51 11.90 6.96
C GLU A 136 -20.42 12.83 7.71
N PRO A 137 -20.39 14.13 7.40
CA PRO A 137 -21.39 15.00 7.95
C PRO A 137 -22.64 14.19 7.84
N PRO A 138 -23.35 13.95 8.93
CA PRO A 138 -24.50 13.10 8.92
C PRO A 138 -25.18 13.44 7.65
N ARG A 139 -25.08 12.57 6.67
CA ARG A 139 -25.62 12.78 5.35
C ARG A 139 -26.88 13.45 5.64
N ALA A 140 -26.81 14.71 5.46
CA ALA A 140 -27.81 15.57 5.94
C ALA A 140 -29.07 14.84 5.74
N LEU A 141 -29.48 14.22 6.80
CA LEU A 141 -30.83 13.80 6.90
C LEU A 141 -31.55 14.86 6.13
N PRO A 142 -32.10 14.51 5.00
CA PRO A 142 -32.72 15.50 4.18
C PRO A 142 -33.49 16.32 5.15
N PRO A 143 -33.24 17.60 5.20
CA PRO A 143 -33.84 18.47 6.22
C PRO A 143 -35.34 18.41 6.26
N TYR A 144 -35.90 17.54 5.51
CA TYR A 144 -37.31 17.33 5.37
C TYR A 144 -37.70 15.92 5.63
N SER A 145 -36.84 15.10 6.03
CA SER A 145 -37.26 13.82 6.55
C SER A 145 -37.94 14.06 7.89
N HIS A 146 -38.93 14.81 7.86
CA HIS A 146 -39.85 14.89 8.93
C HIS A 146 -41.12 14.24 8.52
#